data_541f2629b2aa59bca347d8aed75eec9f
#
_entry.id   541f2629b2aa59bca347d8aed75eec9f
#
_cell.length_a   1.000
_cell.length_b   1.000
_cell.length_c   1.000
_cell.angle_alpha   90.00
_cell.angle_beta   90.00
_cell.angle_gamma   90.00
#
_symmetry.space_group_name_H-M   'P 1'
#
loop_
_entity.id
_entity.type
_entity.pdbx_description
1 polymer ?
#
loop_
_entity_poly.entity_id
_entity_poly.type
_entity_poly.pdbx_seq_one_letter_code
_entity_poly.pdbx_strand_id
1 'polypeptide(L)'
;MAAHLGLIVFIALIMFPLVMIVSISLRPGNFATGDVIPTTISFEHWKLALGIPYQAPDGSLVEPPFPVLRWLWNSVKIAGLSALSIVAISTTAAYAFARMKFKFKNPILNSMLLLQMFPSVLALV
;
A
#
# COMPACT_ATOMS: atom_id res chain seq x y z
N MET A 1 -21.40 -9.67 -24.15
CA MET A 1 -20.21 -9.15 -24.84
C MET A 1 -19.89 -7.69 -24.45
N ALA A 2 -20.81 -6.75 -24.54
CA ALA A 2 -20.57 -5.35 -24.16
C ALA A 2 -20.04 -5.14 -22.74
N ALA A 3 -20.57 -5.86 -21.74
CA ALA A 3 -20.12 -5.76 -20.36
C ALA A 3 -18.65 -6.22 -20.17
N HIS A 4 -18.22 -7.27 -20.86
CA HIS A 4 -16.84 -7.74 -20.80
C HIS A 4 -15.88 -6.75 -21.46
N LEU A 5 -16.30 -6.16 -22.58
CA LEU A 5 -15.51 -5.13 -23.25
C LEU A 5 -15.35 -3.89 -22.34
N GLY A 6 -16.43 -3.46 -21.69
CA GLY A 6 -16.39 -2.37 -20.73
C GLY A 6 -15.45 -2.64 -19.55
N LEU A 7 -15.49 -3.87 -19.00
CA LEU A 7 -14.57 -4.29 -17.93
C LEU A 7 -13.11 -4.31 -18.39
N ILE A 8 -12.81 -4.80 -19.57
CA ILE A 8 -11.43 -4.83 -20.11
C ILE A 8 -10.90 -3.41 -20.28
N VAL A 9 -11.70 -2.51 -20.87
CA VAL A 9 -11.31 -1.11 -21.03
C VAL A 9 -11.08 -0.44 -19.66
N PHE A 10 -11.97 -0.67 -18.71
CA PHE A 10 -11.85 -0.13 -17.35
C PHE A 10 -10.57 -0.63 -16.64
N ILE A 11 -10.29 -1.93 -16.72
CA ILE A 11 -9.06 -2.53 -16.17
C ILE A 11 -7.82 -1.96 -16.85
N ALA A 12 -7.82 -1.85 -18.19
CA ALA A 12 -6.69 -1.29 -18.93
C ALA A 12 -6.41 0.16 -18.52
N LEU A 13 -7.46 0.96 -18.29
CA LEU A 13 -7.34 2.34 -17.86
C LEU A 13 -6.76 2.46 -16.44
N ILE A 14 -7.17 1.58 -15.52
CA ILE A 14 -6.61 1.54 -14.15
C ILE A 14 -5.18 1.00 -14.15
N MET A 15 -4.87 0.01 -15.00
CA MET A 15 -3.55 -0.59 -15.08
C MET A 15 -2.53 0.33 -15.76
N PHE A 16 -2.96 1.24 -16.62
CA PHE A 16 -2.08 2.14 -17.37
C PHE A 16 -1.10 2.93 -16.46
N PRO A 17 -1.54 3.64 -15.40
CA PRO A 17 -0.61 4.35 -14.52
C PRO A 17 0.35 3.40 -13.79
N LEU A 18 -0.06 2.18 -13.46
CA LEU A 18 0.82 1.19 -12.83
C LEU A 18 1.92 0.73 -13.81
N VAL A 19 1.55 0.48 -15.06
CA VAL A 19 2.53 0.14 -16.12
C VAL A 19 3.51 1.29 -16.32
N MET A 20 3.03 2.55 -16.31
CA MET A 20 3.88 3.73 -16.39
C MET A 20 4.87 3.82 -15.23
N ILE A 21 4.43 3.56 -13.99
CA ILE A 21 5.31 3.56 -12.81
C ILE A 21 6.43 2.52 -12.97
N VAL A 22 6.08 1.30 -13.38
CA VAL A 22 7.08 0.24 -13.64
C VAL A 22 8.04 0.65 -14.76
N SER A 23 7.52 1.19 -15.85
CA SER A 23 8.33 1.68 -16.97
C SER A 23 9.33 2.75 -16.52
N ILE A 24 8.87 3.76 -15.78
CA ILE A 24 9.70 4.85 -15.26
C ILE A 24 10.78 4.31 -14.32
N SER A 25 10.45 3.33 -13.47
CA SER A 25 11.42 2.74 -12.53
C SER A 25 12.59 2.03 -13.19
N LEU A 26 12.45 1.66 -14.46
CA LEU A 26 13.46 0.96 -15.25
C LEU A 26 14.20 1.89 -16.23
N ARG A 27 13.91 3.18 -16.24
CA ARG A 27 14.60 4.16 -17.11
C ARG A 27 15.84 4.71 -16.43
N PRO A 28 16.88 5.05 -17.22
CA PRO A 28 18.00 5.84 -16.70
C PRO A 28 17.58 7.29 -16.50
N GLY A 29 18.17 7.94 -15.48
CA GLY A 29 17.94 9.35 -15.18
C GLY A 29 16.67 9.62 -14.38
N ASN A 30 16.38 10.90 -14.13
CA ASN A 30 15.35 11.34 -13.18
C ASN A 30 14.09 11.85 -13.89
N PHE A 31 13.52 11.13 -14.89
CA PHE A 31 12.46 11.70 -15.71
C PHE A 31 11.19 10.86 -15.79
N ALA A 32 10.10 11.55 -15.49
CA ALA A 32 8.73 11.09 -15.77
C ALA A 32 8.34 11.23 -17.27
N THR A 33 9.18 11.87 -18.10
CA THR A 33 8.95 12.11 -19.53
C THR A 33 9.70 11.11 -20.39
N GLY A 34 9.05 10.55 -21.41
CA GLY A 34 9.63 9.61 -22.36
C GLY A 34 8.64 8.52 -22.78
N ASP A 35 9.11 7.59 -23.60
CA ASP A 35 8.28 6.52 -24.15
C ASP A 35 7.72 5.57 -23.06
N VAL A 36 6.53 5.02 -23.30
CA VAL A 36 5.89 4.08 -22.37
C VAL A 36 6.77 2.84 -22.13
N ILE A 37 7.50 2.41 -23.15
CA ILE A 37 8.44 1.28 -23.05
C ILE A 37 9.86 1.85 -23.05
N PRO A 38 10.67 1.59 -22.02
CA PRO A 38 12.04 2.09 -21.97
C PRO A 38 12.88 1.49 -23.10
N THR A 39 13.60 2.32 -23.83
CA THR A 39 14.55 1.90 -24.88
C THR A 39 15.82 1.30 -24.29
N THR A 40 16.18 1.75 -23.08
CA THR A 40 17.31 1.24 -22.29
C THR A 40 16.83 0.91 -20.89
N ILE A 41 17.20 -0.27 -20.38
CA ILE A 41 16.83 -0.70 -19.03
C ILE A 41 17.97 -0.33 -18.07
N SER A 42 17.64 0.43 -17.03
CA SER A 42 18.54 0.79 -15.95
C SER A 42 17.94 0.41 -14.60
N PHE A 43 18.78 -0.03 -13.68
CA PHE A 43 18.42 -0.34 -12.31
C PHE A 43 18.90 0.72 -11.30
N GLU A 44 19.20 1.92 -11.76
CA GLU A 44 19.69 3.03 -10.93
C GLU A 44 18.72 3.35 -9.78
N HIS A 45 17.44 3.51 -10.11
CA HIS A 45 16.40 3.81 -9.11
C HIS A 45 16.23 2.69 -8.08
N TRP A 46 16.36 1.44 -8.51
CA TRP A 46 16.30 0.28 -7.62
C TRP A 46 17.53 0.20 -6.71
N LYS A 47 18.72 0.52 -7.22
CA LYS A 47 19.92 0.62 -6.38
C LYS A 47 19.75 1.68 -5.31
N LEU A 48 19.30 2.89 -5.68
CA LEU A 48 19.04 3.96 -4.73
C LEU A 48 17.98 3.59 -3.70
N ALA A 49 16.89 2.93 -4.11
CA ALA A 49 15.84 2.46 -3.21
C ALA A 49 16.36 1.41 -2.21
N LEU A 50 17.31 0.57 -2.63
CA LEU A 50 17.97 -0.42 -1.78
C LEU A 50 19.11 0.16 -0.94
N GLY A 51 19.38 1.47 -1.02
CA GLY A 51 20.45 2.12 -0.27
C GLY A 51 21.83 1.89 -0.85
N ILE A 52 21.93 1.49 -2.13
CA ILE A 52 23.20 1.21 -2.81
C ILE A 52 23.56 2.43 -3.68
N PRO A 53 24.68 3.11 -3.42
CA PRO A 53 25.14 4.18 -4.29
C PRO A 53 25.54 3.64 -5.66
N TYR A 54 25.37 4.45 -6.71
CA TYR A 54 25.82 4.09 -8.05
C TYR A 54 26.62 5.22 -8.70
N GLN A 55 27.46 4.86 -9.65
CA GLN A 55 28.24 5.83 -10.39
C GLN A 55 27.47 6.24 -11.65
N ALA A 56 27.20 7.54 -11.76
CA ALA A 56 26.53 8.09 -12.93
C ALA A 56 27.48 8.10 -14.17
N PRO A 57 26.96 8.22 -15.39
CA PRO A 57 27.77 8.25 -16.61
C PRO A 57 28.80 9.37 -16.67
N ASP A 58 28.59 10.45 -15.91
CA ASP A 58 29.53 11.58 -15.75
C ASP A 58 30.66 11.33 -14.75
N GLY A 59 30.69 10.13 -14.13
CA GLY A 59 31.66 9.75 -13.12
C GLY A 59 31.31 10.17 -11.69
N SER A 60 30.23 10.92 -11.47
CA SER A 60 29.77 11.32 -10.15
C SER A 60 29.19 10.14 -9.37
N LEU A 61 29.42 10.10 -8.06
CA LEU A 61 28.80 9.13 -7.16
C LEU A 61 27.44 9.67 -6.70
N VAL A 62 26.36 8.96 -7.02
CA VAL A 62 25.01 9.31 -6.59
C VAL A 62 24.67 8.48 -5.37
N GLU A 63 24.47 9.16 -4.25
CA GLU A 63 24.05 8.53 -2.99
C GLU A 63 22.53 8.44 -2.88
N PRO A 64 22.00 7.43 -2.15
CA PRO A 64 20.56 7.31 -1.88
C PRO A 64 20.02 8.53 -1.14
N PRO A 65 19.09 9.31 -1.72
CA PRO A 65 18.58 10.53 -1.09
C PRO A 65 17.70 10.25 0.12
N PHE A 66 17.15 9.04 0.22
CA PHE A 66 16.21 8.65 1.26
C PHE A 66 16.45 7.24 1.78
N PRO A 67 16.28 6.99 3.09
CA PRO A 67 16.42 5.67 3.70
C PRO A 67 15.17 4.79 3.50
N VAL A 68 14.85 4.43 2.25
CA VAL A 68 13.61 3.73 1.86
C VAL A 68 13.45 2.39 2.60
N LEU A 69 14.53 1.60 2.72
CA LEU A 69 14.48 0.32 3.45
C LEU A 69 14.11 0.50 4.93
N ARG A 70 14.60 1.58 5.55
CA ARG A 70 14.25 1.88 6.95
C ARG A 70 12.76 2.24 7.08
N TRP A 71 12.24 3.01 6.14
CA TRP A 71 10.81 3.36 6.12
C TRP A 71 9.94 2.13 5.89
N LEU A 72 10.32 1.29 4.92
CA LEU A 72 9.63 0.03 4.65
C LEU A 72 9.61 -0.88 5.88
N TRP A 73 10.76 -1.04 6.54
CA TRP A 73 10.87 -1.84 7.76
C TRP A 73 10.00 -1.29 8.89
N ASN A 74 9.95 0.04 9.07
CA ASN A 74 9.08 0.65 10.06
C ASN A 74 7.59 0.41 9.73
N SER A 75 7.21 0.52 8.46
CA SER A 75 5.84 0.22 8.02
C SER A 75 5.47 -1.24 8.28
N VAL A 76 6.35 -2.18 7.97
CA VAL A 76 6.13 -3.61 8.24
C VAL A 76 5.98 -3.87 9.75
N LYS A 77 6.84 -3.27 10.59
CA LYS A 77 6.73 -3.40 12.05
C LYS A 77 5.39 -2.87 12.57
N ILE A 78 5.03 -1.66 12.18
CA ILE A 78 3.78 -1.02 12.65
C ILE A 78 2.58 -1.82 12.16
N ALA A 79 2.52 -2.16 10.88
CA ALA A 79 1.44 -2.95 10.32
C ALA A 79 1.32 -4.34 10.96
N GLY A 80 2.45 -5.02 11.15
CA GLY A 80 2.50 -6.34 11.77
C GLY A 80 2.04 -6.32 13.23
N LEU A 81 2.56 -5.39 14.03
CA LEU A 81 2.15 -5.24 15.43
C LEU A 81 0.67 -4.85 15.54
N SER A 82 0.19 -3.94 14.69
CA SER A 82 -1.22 -3.56 14.66
C SER A 82 -2.11 -4.74 14.28
N ALA A 83 -1.76 -5.49 13.25
CA ALA A 83 -2.51 -6.66 12.82
C ALA A 83 -2.59 -7.72 13.92
N LEU A 84 -1.47 -8.04 14.55
CA LEU A 84 -1.44 -8.99 15.68
C LEU A 84 -2.30 -8.52 16.85
N SER A 85 -2.20 -7.24 17.20
CA SER A 85 -3.00 -6.65 18.29
C SER A 85 -4.50 -6.70 17.97
N ILE A 86 -4.88 -6.33 16.75
CA ILE A 86 -6.27 -6.38 16.30
C ILE A 86 -6.79 -7.81 16.34
N VAL A 87 -6.05 -8.79 15.84
CA VAL A 87 -6.46 -10.20 15.85
C VAL A 87 -6.62 -10.70 17.28
N ALA A 88 -5.67 -10.42 18.16
CA ALA A 88 -5.72 -10.84 19.56
C ALA A 88 -6.94 -10.27 20.28
N ILE A 89 -7.17 -8.96 20.18
CA ILE A 89 -8.31 -8.28 20.80
C ILE A 89 -9.63 -8.77 20.20
N SER A 90 -9.73 -8.84 18.87
CA SER A 90 -10.95 -9.26 18.19
C SER A 90 -11.31 -10.71 18.49
N THR A 91 -10.34 -11.61 18.52
CA THR A 91 -10.57 -13.03 18.85
C THR A 91 -11.04 -13.19 20.29
N THR A 92 -10.42 -12.47 21.22
CA THR A 92 -10.82 -12.49 22.63
C THR A 92 -12.22 -11.92 22.81
N ALA A 93 -12.52 -10.80 22.18
CA ALA A 93 -13.84 -10.19 22.20
C ALA A 93 -14.89 -11.11 21.57
N ALA A 94 -14.61 -11.67 20.40
CA ALA A 94 -15.51 -12.60 19.72
C ALA A 94 -15.81 -13.83 20.58
N TYR A 95 -14.81 -14.40 21.24
CA TYR A 95 -14.98 -15.50 22.18
C TYR A 95 -15.89 -15.12 23.35
N ALA A 96 -15.64 -13.96 23.97
CA ALA A 96 -16.45 -13.45 25.06
C ALA A 96 -17.92 -13.25 24.63
N PHE A 97 -18.16 -12.64 23.48
CA PHE A 97 -19.50 -12.47 22.94
C PHE A 97 -20.18 -13.79 22.50
N ALA A 98 -19.41 -14.77 22.05
CA ALA A 98 -19.98 -16.06 21.65
C ALA A 98 -20.34 -16.93 22.86
N ARG A 99 -19.45 -17.06 23.84
CA ARG A 99 -19.52 -18.05 24.90
C ARG A 99 -19.97 -17.51 26.25
N MET A 100 -19.70 -16.25 26.56
CA MET A 100 -20.04 -15.70 27.87
C MET A 100 -21.43 -15.10 27.91
N LYS A 101 -22.13 -15.29 29.03
CA LYS A 101 -23.42 -14.64 29.33
C LYS A 101 -23.18 -13.46 30.24
N PHE A 102 -23.32 -12.25 29.74
CA PHE A 102 -23.21 -11.03 30.52
C PHE A 102 -24.35 -10.05 30.22
N LYS A 103 -24.67 -9.22 31.21
CA LYS A 103 -25.90 -8.40 31.25
C LYS A 103 -26.04 -7.39 30.09
N PHE A 104 -24.93 -6.87 29.57
CA PHE A 104 -24.92 -5.84 28.53
C PHE A 104 -24.51 -6.33 27.13
N LYS A 105 -24.50 -7.63 26.89
CA LYS A 105 -24.08 -8.25 25.62
C LYS A 105 -24.81 -7.65 24.41
N ASN A 106 -26.14 -7.68 24.42
CA ASN A 106 -26.96 -7.20 23.30
C ASN A 106 -26.85 -5.69 23.07
N PRO A 107 -26.93 -4.82 24.11
CA PRO A 107 -26.69 -3.40 23.94
C PRO A 107 -25.34 -3.08 23.30
N ILE A 108 -24.26 -3.74 23.72
CA ILE A 108 -22.91 -3.50 23.15
C ILE A 108 -22.88 -3.91 21.68
N LEU A 109 -23.41 -5.10 21.32
CA LEU A 109 -23.45 -5.54 19.93
C LEU A 109 -24.26 -4.57 19.04
N ASN A 110 -25.42 -4.11 19.52
CA ASN A 110 -26.23 -3.15 18.80
C ASN A 110 -25.52 -1.79 18.64
N SER A 111 -24.82 -1.34 19.67
CA SER A 111 -24.01 -0.10 19.59
C SER A 111 -22.88 -0.24 18.56
N MET A 112 -22.21 -1.39 18.50
CA MET A 112 -21.17 -1.64 17.49
C MET A 112 -21.76 -1.61 16.06
N LEU A 113 -22.92 -2.21 15.85
CA LEU A 113 -23.61 -2.16 14.55
C LEU A 113 -24.01 -0.72 14.18
N LEU A 114 -24.55 0.04 15.13
CA LEU A 114 -24.90 1.45 14.91
C LEU A 114 -23.66 2.29 14.54
N LEU A 115 -22.52 2.09 15.21
CA LEU A 115 -21.28 2.78 14.89
C LEU A 115 -20.76 2.43 13.48
N GLN A 116 -20.97 1.20 13.00
CA GLN A 116 -20.60 0.81 11.64
C GLN A 116 -21.48 1.46 10.56
N MET A 117 -22.73 1.83 10.90
CA MET A 117 -23.61 2.54 9.98
C MET A 117 -23.19 4.00 9.75
N PHE A 118 -22.43 4.59 10.68
CA PHE A 118 -21.83 5.91 10.48
C PHE A 118 -20.62 5.77 9.56
N PRO A 119 -20.65 6.35 8.34
CA PRO A 119 -19.52 6.29 7.46
C PRO A 119 -18.31 6.96 8.13
N SER A 120 -17.19 6.26 8.15
CA SER A 120 -15.93 6.72 8.75
C SER A 120 -15.46 8.09 8.23
N VAL A 121 -15.97 8.52 7.08
CA VAL A 121 -15.75 9.85 6.49
C VAL A 121 -16.32 10.99 7.37
N LEU A 122 -17.40 10.75 8.11
CA LEU A 122 -17.98 11.75 9.02
C LEU A 122 -17.19 11.91 10.34
N ALA A 123 -16.31 10.99 10.64
CA ALA A 123 -15.42 11.07 11.82
C ALA A 123 -14.14 11.90 11.55
N LEU A 124 -13.94 12.37 10.32
CA LEU A 124 -12.79 13.15 9.86
C LEU A 124 -13.07 14.67 9.77
N VAL A 125 -14.27 15.12 10.14
CA VAL A 125 -14.67 16.54 10.13
C VAL A 125 -14.65 17.15 11.53
#